data_0cf8b8ce8a5d254e4a1bd7d708e4b14b
#
_entry.id   0cf8b8ce8a5d254e4a1bd7d708e4b14b
#
_cell.length_a   1.000
_cell.length_b   1.000
_cell.length_c   1.000
_cell.angle_alpha   90.00
_cell.angle_beta   90.00
_cell.angle_gamma   90.00
#
_symmetry.space_group_name_H-M   'P 1'
#
loop_
_entity.id
_entity.type
_entity.pdbx_description
1 polymer ?
#
loop_
_entity_poly.entity_id
_entity_poly.type
_entity_poly.pdbx_seq_one_letter_code
_entity_poly.pdbx_strand_id
1 'polypeptide(L)'
;MKRQRRRHTPKPRQSPAALERLHPHAAGIDCGSAEHFVAVPPDRDSTPVQSFPTFTADLHRLADWLTACRITHVAMEATGVYWIPVFEILDARGFQVILVNARHVKNLPGRKSDVSDCEWLRDLHILGLLRGSFRPADGIVALRGYLRHRTTLIESAGALVQRMQKALVQMNLQLPLVVSDITGVTGLRILRDIVAGQRDPQHLARHRDYRCHASEAEIVAALVGNYRPEHLFALQQNLELFDVYQGQLTACDVAVEAHLATLAATITPPPASLPVARRRQKPRNNEPRFDVRTPLHQLTGVDLSQIDGIGPYNALRLLSEIGTDMTRWPSDKHFTSWLTLAPQNKISGGRLLSSRTQPSKNRAAAIFRMAAMNLGRTQTALGAFYRRVAFRIGKAKAITATARKLAILVYRTLKDHLVYVDPGADAYDAKDRTRVVRRLRQRAEHLGFGLVNLSTGEVVEGAVS
;
A
#
# COMPACT_ATOMS: atom_id res chain seq x y z
N MET A 1 41.76 -62.48 -8.15
CA MET A 1 40.46 -62.48 -7.47
C MET A 1 39.58 -61.38 -8.14
N LYS A 2 38.57 -61.84 -8.94
CA LYS A 2 37.66 -60.94 -9.65
C LYS A 2 36.49 -60.57 -8.73
N ARG A 3 36.31 -59.26 -8.38
CA ARG A 3 35.18 -58.73 -7.61
C ARG A 3 33.92 -58.81 -8.49
N GLN A 4 32.92 -59.62 -8.12
CA GLN A 4 31.59 -59.63 -8.69
C GLN A 4 30.85 -58.33 -8.36
N ARG A 5 30.46 -57.58 -9.42
CA ARG A 5 29.55 -56.43 -9.31
C ARG A 5 28.13 -56.95 -9.06
N ARG A 6 27.58 -56.71 -7.87
CA ARG A 6 26.14 -56.90 -7.60
C ARG A 6 25.32 -56.02 -8.52
N ARG A 7 24.50 -56.64 -9.37
CA ARG A 7 23.48 -55.96 -10.17
C ARG A 7 22.42 -55.43 -9.20
N HIS A 8 22.27 -54.07 -9.11
CA HIS A 8 21.15 -53.44 -8.46
C HIS A 8 19.93 -53.61 -9.35
N THR A 9 18.95 -54.39 -8.95
CA THR A 9 17.61 -54.41 -9.51
C THR A 9 16.91 -53.12 -9.12
N PRO A 10 16.37 -52.28 -10.06
CA PRO A 10 15.63 -51.11 -9.73
C PRO A 10 14.33 -51.51 -9.03
N LYS A 11 14.07 -50.96 -7.84
CA LYS A 11 12.77 -51.04 -7.19
C LYS A 11 11.69 -50.52 -8.13
N PRO A 12 10.51 -51.16 -8.23
CA PRO A 12 9.42 -50.65 -9.04
C PRO A 12 9.07 -49.23 -8.58
N ARG A 13 9.03 -48.28 -9.52
CA ARG A 13 8.52 -46.96 -9.28
C ARG A 13 7.06 -47.10 -8.84
N GLN A 14 6.77 -46.80 -7.58
CA GLN A 14 5.39 -46.61 -7.14
C GLN A 14 4.77 -45.54 -8.04
N SER A 15 3.62 -45.82 -8.62
CA SER A 15 2.81 -44.83 -9.33
C SER A 15 2.61 -43.65 -8.38
N PRO A 16 2.73 -42.40 -8.85
CA PRO A 16 2.47 -41.23 -7.99
C PRO A 16 1.08 -41.41 -7.38
N ALA A 17 0.97 -41.40 -6.05
CA ALA A 17 -0.32 -41.38 -5.39
C ALA A 17 -1.15 -40.25 -6.03
N ALA A 18 -2.39 -40.56 -6.44
CA ALA A 18 -3.28 -39.53 -7.00
C ALA A 18 -3.35 -38.37 -6.02
N LEU A 19 -3.08 -37.15 -6.50
CA LEU A 19 -3.12 -35.97 -5.65
C LEU A 19 -4.51 -35.86 -5.02
N GLU A 20 -4.56 -35.71 -3.71
CA GLU A 20 -5.80 -35.58 -2.97
C GLU A 20 -6.58 -34.33 -3.44
N ARG A 21 -7.87 -34.49 -3.73
CA ARG A 21 -8.75 -33.40 -4.15
C ARG A 21 -9.30 -32.71 -2.91
N LEU A 22 -8.72 -31.56 -2.55
CA LEU A 22 -9.16 -30.76 -1.37
C LEU A 22 -10.49 -30.07 -1.61
N HIS A 23 -10.77 -29.62 -2.82
CA HIS A 23 -12.03 -28.95 -3.21
C HIS A 23 -12.67 -29.64 -4.42
N PRO A 24 -13.28 -30.84 -4.24
CA PRO A 24 -13.81 -31.62 -5.40
C PRO A 24 -15.00 -30.94 -6.09
N HIS A 25 -15.62 -29.93 -5.46
CA HIS A 25 -16.75 -29.17 -5.97
C HIS A 25 -16.31 -27.73 -6.36
N ALA A 26 -15.17 -27.60 -7.01
CA ALA A 26 -14.62 -26.31 -7.40
C ALA A 26 -14.80 -26.04 -8.89
N ALA A 27 -15.03 -24.77 -9.23
CA ALA A 27 -15.02 -24.22 -10.58
C ALA A 27 -13.89 -23.18 -10.73
N GLY A 28 -13.47 -22.98 -11.99
CA GLY A 28 -12.55 -21.91 -12.38
C GLY A 28 -13.21 -20.93 -13.32
N ILE A 29 -13.00 -19.63 -13.11
CA ILE A 29 -13.54 -18.56 -13.95
C ILE A 29 -12.40 -17.69 -14.47
N ASP A 30 -12.27 -17.57 -15.79
CA ASP A 30 -11.49 -16.54 -16.43
C ASP A 30 -12.41 -15.35 -16.76
N CYS A 31 -12.05 -14.17 -16.22
CA CYS A 31 -12.91 -12.99 -16.27
C CYS A 31 -12.50 -12.07 -17.42
N GLY A 32 -13.25 -12.11 -18.51
CA GLY A 32 -13.12 -11.19 -19.65
C GLY A 32 -14.00 -9.95 -19.54
N SER A 33 -13.81 -9.00 -20.45
CA SER A 33 -14.58 -7.75 -20.52
C SER A 33 -15.97 -7.92 -21.14
N ALA A 34 -16.12 -8.85 -22.05
CA ALA A 34 -17.38 -9.11 -22.77
C ALA A 34 -18.06 -10.42 -22.32
N GLU A 35 -17.26 -11.40 -21.94
CA GLU A 35 -17.74 -12.70 -21.48
C GLU A 35 -16.78 -13.31 -20.45
N HIS A 36 -17.28 -14.23 -19.65
CA HIS A 36 -16.54 -15.02 -18.69
C HIS A 36 -16.53 -16.48 -19.13
N PHE A 37 -15.34 -17.11 -19.16
CA PHE A 37 -15.20 -18.54 -19.40
C PHE A 37 -15.18 -19.26 -18.06
N VAL A 38 -16.04 -20.29 -17.93
CA VAL A 38 -16.25 -20.99 -16.67
C VAL A 38 -16.06 -22.49 -16.88
N ALA A 39 -15.21 -23.09 -16.10
CA ALA A 39 -14.97 -24.55 -16.12
C ALA A 39 -15.45 -25.21 -14.82
N VAL A 40 -16.27 -26.26 -14.95
CA VAL A 40 -16.66 -27.18 -13.87
C VAL A 40 -15.98 -28.53 -14.06
N PRO A 41 -15.93 -29.43 -13.05
CA PRO A 41 -15.41 -30.79 -13.24
C PRO A 41 -16.16 -31.53 -14.36
N PRO A 42 -15.47 -32.34 -15.20
CA PRO A 42 -16.04 -32.99 -16.37
C PRO A 42 -17.20 -33.94 -16.06
N ASP A 43 -17.31 -34.40 -14.81
CA ASP A 43 -18.38 -35.28 -14.33
C ASP A 43 -19.66 -34.55 -13.91
N ARG A 44 -19.71 -33.22 -14.05
CA ARG A 44 -20.83 -32.37 -13.59
C ARG A 44 -21.77 -31.90 -14.68
N ASP A 45 -21.27 -31.78 -15.89
CA ASP A 45 -22.04 -31.35 -17.06
C ASP A 45 -21.47 -31.98 -18.34
N SER A 46 -22.32 -32.23 -19.32
CA SER A 46 -21.90 -32.71 -20.65
C SER A 46 -21.04 -31.69 -21.41
N THR A 47 -21.24 -30.39 -21.10
CA THR A 47 -20.43 -29.28 -21.60
C THR A 47 -19.74 -28.60 -20.42
N PRO A 48 -18.64 -29.17 -19.91
CA PRO A 48 -18.03 -28.73 -18.64
C PRO A 48 -17.36 -27.36 -18.71
N VAL A 49 -17.21 -26.78 -19.89
CA VAL A 49 -16.74 -25.42 -20.11
C VAL A 49 -17.79 -24.65 -20.87
N GLN A 50 -18.26 -23.53 -20.30
CA GLN A 50 -19.25 -22.64 -20.94
C GLN A 50 -18.78 -21.20 -20.85
N SER A 51 -19.22 -20.36 -21.80
CA SER A 51 -19.05 -18.90 -21.75
C SER A 51 -20.36 -18.21 -21.40
N PHE A 52 -20.27 -17.13 -20.63
CA PHE A 52 -21.41 -16.32 -20.24
C PHE A 52 -21.08 -14.85 -20.50
N PRO A 53 -21.96 -14.12 -21.22
CA PRO A 53 -21.84 -12.67 -21.36
C PRO A 53 -21.83 -11.96 -20.00
N THR A 54 -21.31 -10.73 -19.95
CA THR A 54 -21.14 -9.98 -18.70
C THR A 54 -22.38 -9.19 -18.26
N PHE A 55 -23.53 -9.38 -18.91
CA PHE A 55 -24.79 -8.75 -18.48
C PHE A 55 -25.32 -9.39 -17.19
N THR A 56 -25.95 -8.59 -16.34
CA THR A 56 -26.41 -9.05 -15.01
C THR A 56 -27.27 -10.33 -15.08
N ALA A 57 -28.19 -10.42 -16.04
CA ALA A 57 -29.02 -11.64 -16.25
C ALA A 57 -28.14 -12.87 -16.54
N ASP A 58 -27.08 -12.69 -17.32
CA ASP A 58 -26.17 -13.78 -17.68
C ASP A 58 -25.29 -14.20 -16.52
N LEU A 59 -24.88 -13.26 -15.67
CA LEU A 59 -24.15 -13.57 -14.44
C LEU A 59 -25.04 -14.35 -13.45
N HIS A 60 -26.33 -14.07 -13.40
CA HIS A 60 -27.27 -14.88 -12.63
C HIS A 60 -27.44 -16.28 -13.23
N ARG A 61 -27.54 -16.42 -14.58
CA ARG A 61 -27.56 -17.73 -15.26
C ARG A 61 -26.28 -18.53 -14.99
N LEU A 62 -25.12 -17.88 -14.99
CA LEU A 62 -23.85 -18.47 -14.61
C LEU A 62 -23.92 -19.05 -13.18
N ALA A 63 -24.43 -18.29 -12.24
CA ALA A 63 -24.57 -18.74 -10.85
C ALA A 63 -25.59 -19.89 -10.71
N ASP A 64 -26.71 -19.87 -11.48
CA ASP A 64 -27.69 -20.94 -11.53
C ASP A 64 -27.08 -22.23 -12.08
N TRP A 65 -26.30 -22.12 -13.17
CA TRP A 65 -25.58 -23.27 -13.75
C TRP A 65 -24.56 -23.86 -12.78
N LEU A 66 -23.77 -23.04 -12.09
CA LEU A 66 -22.85 -23.51 -11.06
C LEU A 66 -23.59 -24.25 -9.91
N THR A 67 -24.77 -23.75 -9.53
CA THR A 67 -25.61 -24.42 -8.52
C THR A 67 -26.12 -25.77 -9.01
N ALA A 68 -26.61 -25.85 -10.26
CA ALA A 68 -27.03 -27.10 -10.88
C ALA A 68 -25.89 -28.13 -10.97
N CYS A 69 -24.67 -27.67 -11.24
CA CYS A 69 -23.45 -28.49 -11.24
C CYS A 69 -22.95 -28.84 -9.82
N ARG A 70 -23.65 -28.45 -8.75
CA ARG A 70 -23.29 -28.66 -7.34
C ARG A 70 -21.89 -28.11 -6.99
N ILE A 71 -21.54 -26.96 -7.55
CA ILE A 71 -20.30 -26.26 -7.22
C ILE A 71 -20.52 -25.50 -5.90
N THR A 72 -19.48 -25.48 -5.06
CA THR A 72 -19.45 -24.74 -3.78
C THR A 72 -18.29 -23.78 -3.70
N HIS A 73 -17.21 -24.06 -4.41
CA HIS A 73 -15.98 -23.26 -4.40
C HIS A 73 -15.71 -22.71 -5.80
N VAL A 74 -15.30 -21.46 -5.89
CA VAL A 74 -14.99 -20.81 -7.17
C VAL A 74 -13.64 -20.10 -7.08
N ALA A 75 -12.75 -20.38 -8.02
CA ALA A 75 -11.52 -19.61 -8.20
C ALA A 75 -11.65 -18.71 -9.42
N MET A 76 -11.33 -17.42 -9.29
CA MET A 76 -11.34 -16.49 -10.40
C MET A 76 -10.09 -15.62 -10.44
N GLU A 77 -9.64 -15.25 -11.65
CA GLU A 77 -8.49 -14.38 -11.80
C GLU A 77 -8.89 -12.92 -11.54
N ALA A 78 -8.13 -12.22 -10.66
CA ALA A 78 -8.36 -10.82 -10.33
C ALA A 78 -7.73 -9.89 -11.40
N THR A 79 -8.13 -10.04 -12.67
CA THR A 79 -7.67 -9.19 -13.77
C THR A 79 -8.59 -7.99 -13.96
N GLY A 80 -8.02 -6.79 -13.94
CA GLY A 80 -8.78 -5.55 -14.11
C GLY A 80 -9.85 -5.36 -13.03
N VAL A 81 -11.08 -5.05 -13.47
CA VAL A 81 -12.28 -4.84 -12.65
C VAL A 81 -13.41 -5.82 -13.00
N TYR A 82 -13.24 -6.63 -14.03
CA TYR A 82 -14.28 -7.47 -14.61
C TYR A 82 -14.79 -8.57 -13.68
N TRP A 83 -13.95 -8.99 -12.73
CA TRP A 83 -14.30 -9.98 -11.72
C TRP A 83 -15.28 -9.47 -10.65
N ILE A 84 -15.42 -8.14 -10.48
CA ILE A 84 -16.19 -7.56 -9.35
C ILE A 84 -17.67 -7.95 -9.41
N PRO A 85 -18.41 -7.70 -10.51
CA PRO A 85 -19.86 -8.03 -10.56
C PRO A 85 -20.14 -9.51 -10.36
N VAL A 86 -19.38 -10.39 -11.00
CA VAL A 86 -19.58 -11.84 -10.87
C VAL A 86 -19.19 -12.33 -9.47
N PHE A 87 -18.14 -11.75 -8.84
CA PHE A 87 -17.80 -12.04 -7.46
C PHE A 87 -18.95 -11.71 -6.51
N GLU A 88 -19.51 -10.50 -6.61
CA GLU A 88 -20.59 -10.05 -5.73
C GLU A 88 -21.84 -10.92 -5.85
N ILE A 89 -22.22 -11.33 -7.05
CA ILE A 89 -23.36 -12.23 -7.28
C ILE A 89 -23.11 -13.62 -6.69
N LEU A 90 -21.91 -14.17 -6.89
CA LEU A 90 -21.55 -15.49 -6.37
C LEU A 90 -21.43 -15.49 -4.84
N ASP A 91 -20.79 -14.46 -4.26
CA ASP A 91 -20.67 -14.30 -2.82
C ASP A 91 -22.04 -14.16 -2.14
N ALA A 92 -22.94 -13.34 -2.70
CA ALA A 92 -24.32 -13.18 -2.22
C ALA A 92 -25.15 -14.48 -2.29
N ARG A 93 -24.80 -15.41 -3.18
CA ARG A 93 -25.42 -16.74 -3.30
C ARG A 93 -24.75 -17.82 -2.44
N GLY A 94 -23.75 -17.45 -1.64
CA GLY A 94 -23.08 -18.35 -0.68
C GLY A 94 -21.97 -19.21 -1.27
N PHE A 95 -21.48 -18.94 -2.50
CA PHE A 95 -20.30 -19.61 -3.01
C PHE A 95 -19.05 -19.15 -2.26
N GLN A 96 -18.12 -20.06 -2.01
CA GLN A 96 -16.81 -19.73 -1.48
C GLN A 96 -15.89 -19.28 -2.62
N VAL A 97 -15.81 -17.98 -2.83
CA VAL A 97 -15.06 -17.40 -3.95
C VAL A 97 -13.66 -16.98 -3.52
N ILE A 98 -12.64 -17.44 -4.24
CA ILE A 98 -11.27 -16.95 -4.09
C ILE A 98 -10.82 -16.18 -5.32
N LEU A 99 -10.23 -15.01 -5.08
CA LEU A 99 -9.57 -14.22 -6.12
C LEU A 99 -8.10 -14.61 -6.21
N VAL A 100 -7.63 -14.93 -7.38
CA VAL A 100 -6.25 -15.38 -7.61
C VAL A 100 -5.47 -14.33 -8.39
N ASN A 101 -4.21 -14.13 -8.01
CA ASN A 101 -3.33 -13.23 -8.76
C ASN A 101 -2.77 -13.95 -10.00
N ALA A 102 -2.97 -13.36 -11.18
CA ALA A 102 -2.47 -13.86 -12.47
C ALA A 102 -1.00 -14.31 -12.47
N ARG A 103 -0.13 -13.64 -11.68
CA ARG A 103 1.29 -14.02 -11.59
C ARG A 103 1.54 -15.36 -10.93
N HIS A 104 0.63 -15.83 -10.09
CA HIS A 104 0.75 -17.11 -9.41
C HIS A 104 0.32 -18.28 -10.30
N VAL A 105 -0.45 -17.99 -11.33
CA VAL A 105 -1.03 -18.96 -12.27
C VAL A 105 -0.19 -19.13 -13.54
N LYS A 106 0.56 -18.09 -13.96
CA LYS A 106 1.22 -17.97 -15.29
C LYS A 106 2.52 -18.75 -15.49
N ASN A 107 2.94 -19.64 -14.61
CA ASN A 107 4.29 -20.24 -14.68
C ASN A 107 4.35 -21.64 -15.34
N LEU A 108 3.34 -22.04 -16.13
CA LEU A 108 3.37 -23.31 -16.82
C LEU A 108 3.39 -23.14 -18.35
N PRO A 109 4.28 -23.87 -19.08
CA PRO A 109 4.33 -23.84 -20.52
C PRO A 109 3.11 -24.53 -21.13
N GLY A 110 2.42 -23.91 -22.08
CA GLY A 110 1.29 -24.46 -22.81
C GLY A 110 0.65 -23.43 -23.75
N ARG A 111 -0.23 -23.88 -24.63
CA ARG A 111 -1.07 -22.99 -25.46
C ARG A 111 -2.03 -22.22 -24.55
N LYS A 112 -2.03 -20.90 -24.68
CA LYS A 112 -2.85 -20.01 -23.89
C LYS A 112 -4.17 -19.76 -24.62
N SER A 113 -5.28 -20.11 -24.00
CA SER A 113 -6.65 -19.76 -24.42
C SER A 113 -7.52 -19.58 -23.17
N ASP A 114 -8.58 -18.78 -23.26
CA ASP A 114 -9.48 -18.51 -22.13
C ASP A 114 -10.12 -19.79 -21.59
N VAL A 115 -10.40 -20.75 -22.46
CA VAL A 115 -10.85 -22.12 -22.10
C VAL A 115 -9.79 -22.83 -21.25
N SER A 116 -8.54 -22.81 -21.67
CA SER A 116 -7.45 -23.47 -20.92
C SER A 116 -7.16 -22.76 -19.61
N ASP A 117 -7.35 -21.43 -19.54
CA ASP A 117 -7.09 -20.64 -18.35
C ASP A 117 -8.15 -20.90 -17.25
N CYS A 118 -9.46 -21.02 -17.59
CA CYS A 118 -10.49 -21.38 -16.61
C CYS A 118 -10.41 -22.84 -16.15
N GLU A 119 -10.08 -23.81 -17.04
CA GLU A 119 -9.84 -25.21 -16.68
C GLU A 119 -8.65 -25.33 -15.73
N TRP A 120 -7.57 -24.61 -16.01
CA TRP A 120 -6.38 -24.58 -15.18
C TRP A 120 -6.65 -24.03 -13.78
N LEU A 121 -7.42 -22.94 -13.68
CA LEU A 121 -7.85 -22.39 -12.39
C LEU A 121 -8.68 -23.41 -11.59
N ARG A 122 -9.64 -24.10 -12.24
CA ARG A 122 -10.41 -25.19 -11.64
C ARG A 122 -9.51 -26.28 -11.09
N ASP A 123 -8.59 -26.78 -11.89
CA ASP A 123 -7.76 -27.92 -11.52
C ASP A 123 -6.81 -27.59 -10.37
N LEU A 124 -6.17 -26.41 -10.40
CA LEU A 124 -5.36 -25.94 -9.30
C LEU A 124 -6.18 -25.72 -8.03
N HIS A 125 -7.43 -25.28 -8.17
CA HIS A 125 -8.29 -25.06 -7.01
C HIS A 125 -8.75 -26.38 -6.40
N ILE A 126 -9.14 -27.35 -7.21
CA ILE A 126 -9.46 -28.71 -6.78
C ILE A 126 -8.32 -29.31 -5.94
N LEU A 127 -7.08 -29.10 -6.35
CA LEU A 127 -5.89 -29.59 -5.65
C LEU A 127 -5.46 -28.71 -4.45
N GLY A 128 -6.15 -27.64 -4.14
CA GLY A 128 -5.80 -26.72 -3.05
C GLY A 128 -4.49 -25.95 -3.25
N LEU A 129 -4.01 -25.82 -4.49
CA LEU A 129 -2.73 -25.17 -4.81
C LEU A 129 -2.84 -23.66 -4.97
N LEU A 130 -4.06 -23.11 -5.01
CA LEU A 130 -4.29 -21.67 -5.14
C LEU A 130 -4.30 -20.97 -3.79
N ARG A 131 -3.71 -19.78 -3.75
CA ARG A 131 -3.79 -18.86 -2.62
C ARG A 131 -4.68 -17.69 -2.98
N GLY A 132 -5.76 -17.50 -2.24
CA GLY A 132 -6.65 -16.37 -2.41
C GLY A 132 -5.96 -15.03 -2.13
N SER A 133 -6.27 -14.04 -2.96
CA SER A 133 -5.92 -12.63 -2.73
C SER A 133 -6.71 -12.07 -1.57
N PHE A 134 -6.14 -11.13 -0.85
CA PHE A 134 -6.81 -10.48 0.25
C PHE A 134 -7.90 -9.51 -0.24
N ARG A 135 -9.12 -9.70 0.22
CA ARG A 135 -10.25 -8.77 0.11
C ARG A 135 -10.76 -8.47 1.54
N PRO A 136 -10.83 -7.20 1.98
CA PRO A 136 -11.42 -6.86 3.26
C PRO A 136 -12.95 -7.00 3.22
N ALA A 137 -13.61 -6.80 4.37
CA ALA A 137 -15.06 -6.76 4.46
C ALA A 137 -15.67 -5.65 3.58
N ASP A 138 -16.90 -5.83 3.12
CA ASP A 138 -17.56 -4.98 2.11
C ASP A 138 -17.59 -3.49 2.48
N GLY A 139 -17.88 -3.15 3.73
CA GLY A 139 -17.82 -1.77 4.18
C GLY A 139 -16.43 -1.13 3.99
N ILE A 140 -15.37 -1.91 4.20
CA ILE A 140 -13.99 -1.45 3.94
C ILE A 140 -13.69 -1.44 2.43
N VAL A 141 -14.29 -2.33 1.64
CA VAL A 141 -14.18 -2.28 0.16
C VAL A 141 -14.77 -0.99 -0.39
N ALA A 142 -15.94 -0.56 0.10
CA ALA A 142 -16.54 0.72 -0.29
C ALA A 142 -15.65 1.92 0.12
N LEU A 143 -15.15 1.95 1.36
CA LEU A 143 -14.20 2.96 1.83
C LEU A 143 -12.95 3.01 0.94
N ARG A 144 -12.41 1.85 0.58
CA ARG A 144 -11.27 1.70 -0.33
C ARG A 144 -11.59 2.29 -1.71
N GLY A 145 -12.81 2.08 -2.22
CA GLY A 145 -13.30 2.65 -3.48
C GLY A 145 -13.24 4.18 -3.47
N TYR A 146 -13.86 4.80 -2.47
CA TYR A 146 -13.82 6.26 -2.29
C TYR A 146 -12.40 6.82 -2.18
N LEU A 147 -11.55 6.23 -1.34
CA LEU A 147 -10.19 6.74 -1.13
C LEU A 147 -9.26 6.54 -2.34
N ARG A 148 -9.49 5.51 -3.14
CA ARG A 148 -8.78 5.31 -4.40
C ARG A 148 -9.23 6.33 -5.44
N HIS A 149 -10.53 6.57 -5.54
CA HIS A 149 -11.07 7.64 -6.40
C HIS A 149 -10.52 9.00 -5.99
N ARG A 150 -10.55 9.32 -4.69
CA ARG A 150 -9.94 10.52 -4.14
C ARG A 150 -8.46 10.68 -4.54
N THR A 151 -7.70 9.60 -4.51
CA THR A 151 -6.29 9.60 -4.94
C THR A 151 -6.16 9.95 -6.42
N THR A 152 -7.02 9.40 -7.27
CA THR A 152 -7.06 9.72 -8.72
C THR A 152 -7.39 11.20 -8.95
N LEU A 153 -8.33 11.78 -8.21
CA LEU A 153 -8.65 13.21 -8.29
C LEU A 153 -7.44 14.08 -7.93
N ILE A 154 -6.70 13.73 -6.85
CA ILE A 154 -5.47 14.44 -6.45
C ILE A 154 -4.39 14.34 -7.54
N GLU A 155 -4.18 13.17 -8.12
CA GLU A 155 -3.20 12.96 -9.18
C GLU A 155 -3.55 13.78 -10.43
N SER A 156 -4.83 13.81 -10.81
CA SER A 156 -5.33 14.62 -11.92
C SER A 156 -5.16 16.12 -11.68
N ALA A 157 -5.51 16.60 -10.49
CA ALA A 157 -5.28 18.01 -10.08
C ALA A 157 -3.78 18.36 -10.10
N GLY A 158 -2.92 17.44 -9.66
CA GLY A 158 -1.46 17.61 -9.71
C GLY A 158 -0.93 17.78 -11.14
N ALA A 159 -1.48 17.08 -12.11
CA ALA A 159 -1.12 17.27 -13.52
C ALA A 159 -1.50 18.65 -14.05
N LEU A 160 -2.65 19.21 -13.61
CA LEU A 160 -3.05 20.57 -13.96
C LEU A 160 -2.11 21.61 -13.37
N VAL A 161 -1.66 21.42 -12.12
CA VAL A 161 -0.65 22.31 -11.49
C VAL A 161 0.64 22.36 -12.34
N GLN A 162 1.12 21.22 -12.81
CA GLN A 162 2.30 21.17 -13.67
C GLN A 162 2.06 21.90 -15.01
N ARG A 163 0.86 21.79 -15.59
CA ARG A 163 0.50 22.51 -16.83
C ARG A 163 0.41 24.01 -16.61
N MET A 164 -0.15 24.47 -15.47
CA MET A 164 -0.16 25.89 -15.09
C MET A 164 1.26 26.42 -14.91
N GLN A 165 2.14 25.69 -14.23
CA GLN A 165 3.56 26.06 -14.11
C GLN A 165 4.24 26.18 -15.48
N LYS A 166 3.97 25.22 -16.39
CA LYS A 166 4.50 25.30 -17.75
C LYS A 166 4.03 26.54 -18.51
N ALA A 167 2.73 26.88 -18.43
CA ALA A 167 2.19 28.09 -19.07
C ALA A 167 2.85 29.36 -18.52
N LEU A 168 3.06 29.47 -17.21
CA LEU A 168 3.76 30.57 -16.57
C LEU A 168 5.20 30.70 -17.11
N VAL A 169 5.96 29.60 -17.12
CA VAL A 169 7.35 29.59 -17.62
C VAL A 169 7.42 29.99 -19.10
N GLN A 170 6.45 29.57 -19.93
CA GLN A 170 6.39 29.94 -21.35
C GLN A 170 6.14 31.45 -21.55
N MET A 171 5.53 32.13 -20.58
CA MET A 171 5.36 33.57 -20.52
C MET A 171 6.52 34.29 -19.82
N ASN A 172 7.58 33.59 -19.45
CA ASN A 172 8.65 34.04 -18.55
C ASN A 172 8.15 34.59 -17.22
N LEU A 173 7.02 34.09 -16.71
CA LEU A 173 6.52 34.41 -15.37
C LEU A 173 7.10 33.39 -14.39
N GLN A 174 8.04 33.83 -13.56
CA GLN A 174 8.83 32.98 -12.68
C GLN A 174 8.18 32.80 -11.29
N LEU A 175 6.85 32.91 -11.21
CA LEU A 175 6.10 32.73 -9.98
C LEU A 175 6.46 31.44 -9.21
N PRO A 176 6.69 30.27 -9.87
CA PRO A 176 7.09 29.06 -9.19
C PRO A 176 8.45 29.11 -8.48
N LEU A 177 9.28 30.11 -8.73
CA LEU A 177 10.58 30.30 -8.06
C LEU A 177 10.44 31.08 -6.76
N VAL A 178 9.42 31.94 -6.64
CA VAL A 178 9.22 32.84 -5.50
C VAL A 178 8.11 32.40 -4.55
N VAL A 179 7.23 31.48 -4.99
CA VAL A 179 6.24 30.86 -4.11
C VAL A 179 6.52 29.35 -4.00
N SER A 180 6.39 28.81 -2.81
CA SER A 180 6.61 27.37 -2.58
C SER A 180 5.56 26.49 -3.24
N ASP A 181 4.36 27.02 -3.48
CA ASP A 181 3.22 26.35 -4.09
C ASP A 181 2.35 27.38 -4.82
N ILE A 182 2.23 27.25 -6.15
CA ILE A 182 1.39 28.16 -6.96
C ILE A 182 -0.10 27.98 -6.65
N THR A 183 -0.50 26.86 -6.04
CA THR A 183 -1.88 26.63 -5.58
C THR A 183 -2.10 27.03 -4.12
N GLY A 184 -1.11 27.63 -3.48
CA GLY A 184 -1.24 28.27 -2.17
C GLY A 184 -1.97 29.62 -2.25
N VAL A 185 -2.21 30.23 -1.09
CA VAL A 185 -3.00 31.47 -0.98
C VAL A 185 -2.47 32.59 -1.90
N THR A 186 -1.17 32.87 -1.84
CA THR A 186 -0.52 33.89 -2.70
C THR A 186 -0.63 33.52 -4.16
N GLY A 187 -0.24 32.28 -4.51
CA GLY A 187 -0.20 31.84 -5.89
C GLY A 187 -1.57 31.85 -6.56
N LEU A 188 -2.62 31.29 -5.94
CA LEU A 188 -3.97 31.28 -6.51
C LEU A 188 -4.56 32.68 -6.71
N ARG A 189 -4.32 33.63 -5.77
CA ARG A 189 -4.78 35.01 -5.94
C ARG A 189 -4.12 35.64 -7.16
N ILE A 190 -2.81 35.52 -7.29
CA ILE A 190 -2.06 36.04 -8.44
C ILE A 190 -2.54 35.38 -9.75
N LEU A 191 -2.69 34.07 -9.79
CA LEU A 191 -3.14 33.34 -10.98
C LEU A 191 -4.53 33.80 -11.43
N ARG A 192 -5.47 33.99 -10.50
CA ARG A 192 -6.83 34.45 -10.80
C ARG A 192 -6.83 35.88 -11.35
N ASP A 193 -6.04 36.77 -10.79
CA ASP A 193 -5.91 38.13 -11.30
C ASP A 193 -5.25 38.19 -12.67
N ILE A 194 -4.22 37.33 -12.91
CA ILE A 194 -3.62 37.19 -14.25
C ILE A 194 -4.65 36.76 -15.26
N VAL A 195 -5.47 35.76 -14.95
CA VAL A 195 -6.53 35.27 -15.84
C VAL A 195 -7.63 36.32 -16.01
N ALA A 196 -7.95 37.13 -14.98
CA ALA A 196 -8.90 38.25 -15.04
C ALA A 196 -8.38 39.45 -15.84
N GLY A 197 -7.14 39.42 -16.31
CA GLY A 197 -6.59 40.49 -17.16
C GLY A 197 -5.61 41.43 -16.48
N GLN A 198 -5.33 41.22 -15.17
CA GLN A 198 -4.33 42.06 -14.47
C GLN A 198 -2.92 41.71 -14.94
N ARG A 199 -2.12 42.77 -15.23
CA ARG A 199 -0.74 42.63 -15.76
C ARG A 199 0.29 43.42 -14.96
N ASP A 200 -0.18 44.36 -14.08
CA ASP A 200 0.73 45.15 -13.26
C ASP A 200 1.38 44.28 -12.17
N PRO A 201 2.72 44.04 -12.26
CA PRO A 201 3.42 43.22 -11.29
C PRO A 201 3.33 43.74 -9.85
N GLN A 202 3.24 45.08 -9.66
CA GLN A 202 3.12 45.68 -8.33
C GLN A 202 1.74 45.36 -7.72
N HIS A 203 0.67 45.45 -8.52
CA HIS A 203 -0.66 45.06 -8.07
C HIS A 203 -0.70 43.56 -7.72
N LEU A 204 -0.20 42.71 -8.56
CA LEU A 204 -0.17 41.25 -8.35
C LEU A 204 0.64 40.87 -7.10
N ALA A 205 1.74 41.56 -6.81
CA ALA A 205 2.59 41.26 -5.65
C ALA A 205 1.89 41.60 -4.30
N ARG A 206 0.89 42.49 -4.27
CA ARG A 206 0.08 42.79 -3.06
C ARG A 206 -0.69 41.59 -2.53
N HIS A 207 -0.88 40.53 -3.35
CA HIS A 207 -1.47 39.27 -2.89
C HIS A 207 -0.56 38.45 -2.01
N ARG A 208 0.68 38.89 -1.74
CA ARG A 208 1.64 38.24 -0.86
C ARG A 208 1.03 37.97 0.51
N ASP A 209 0.92 36.73 0.90
CA ASP A 209 0.56 36.34 2.27
C ASP A 209 1.78 36.50 3.20
N TYR A 210 1.55 36.84 4.48
CA TYR A 210 2.62 37.03 5.46
C TYR A 210 3.54 35.81 5.63
N ARG A 211 3.07 34.62 5.29
CA ARG A 211 3.84 33.35 5.32
C ARG A 211 4.73 33.16 4.10
N CYS A 212 4.59 33.98 3.07
CA CYS A 212 5.42 33.90 1.90
C CYS A 212 6.84 34.39 2.24
N HIS A 213 7.87 33.54 1.97
CA HIS A 213 9.25 33.86 2.26
C HIS A 213 9.82 34.93 1.32
N ALA A 214 9.42 34.92 0.04
CA ALA A 214 9.85 35.91 -0.92
C ALA A 214 9.32 37.30 -0.55
N SER A 215 10.11 38.34 -0.79
CA SER A 215 9.73 39.74 -0.65
C SER A 215 8.75 40.13 -1.76
N GLU A 216 8.06 41.24 -1.56
CA GLU A 216 7.19 41.82 -2.60
C GLU A 216 7.99 42.19 -3.85
N ALA A 217 9.19 42.76 -3.70
CA ALA A 217 10.08 43.10 -4.81
C ALA A 217 10.51 41.88 -5.64
N GLU A 218 10.79 40.73 -5.00
CA GLU A 218 11.10 39.47 -5.70
C GLU A 218 9.88 38.96 -6.45
N ILE A 219 8.67 39.08 -5.89
CA ILE A 219 7.43 38.69 -6.58
C ILE A 219 7.17 39.60 -7.77
N VAL A 220 7.36 40.93 -7.62
CA VAL A 220 7.27 41.91 -8.73
C VAL A 220 8.22 41.51 -9.87
N ALA A 221 9.49 41.26 -9.56
CA ALA A 221 10.48 40.84 -10.56
C ALA A 221 10.10 39.52 -11.27
N ALA A 222 9.54 38.56 -10.54
CA ALA A 222 9.12 37.26 -11.08
C ALA A 222 7.87 37.39 -11.99
N LEU A 223 7.12 38.43 -11.92
CA LEU A 223 5.87 38.64 -12.68
C LEU A 223 6.06 39.54 -13.92
N VAL A 224 7.27 40.00 -14.21
CA VAL A 224 7.60 40.69 -15.46
C VAL A 224 7.78 39.67 -16.54
N GLY A 225 6.88 39.63 -17.54
CA GLY A 225 6.90 38.66 -18.63
C GLY A 225 6.09 39.13 -19.84
N ASN A 226 5.87 38.23 -20.82
CA ASN A 226 5.29 38.60 -22.11
C ASN A 226 3.78 38.34 -22.24
N TYR A 227 3.15 37.65 -21.31
CA TYR A 227 1.69 37.40 -21.21
C TYR A 227 1.02 37.02 -22.55
N ARG A 228 1.59 36.09 -23.28
CA ARG A 228 1.10 35.67 -24.60
C ARG A 228 -0.30 35.05 -24.52
N PRO A 229 -1.23 35.42 -25.42
CA PRO A 229 -2.63 35.03 -25.36
C PRO A 229 -2.85 33.50 -25.33
N GLU A 230 -2.08 32.74 -26.11
CA GLU A 230 -2.19 31.28 -26.19
C GLU A 230 -1.79 30.61 -24.86
N HIS A 231 -0.85 31.17 -24.12
CA HIS A 231 -0.43 30.62 -22.82
C HIS A 231 -1.36 31.08 -21.69
N LEU A 232 -1.92 32.28 -21.78
CA LEU A 232 -2.96 32.75 -20.88
C LEU A 232 -4.22 31.90 -21.01
N PHE A 233 -4.64 31.58 -22.25
CA PHE A 233 -5.77 30.69 -22.50
C PHE A 233 -5.53 29.31 -21.86
N ALA A 234 -4.34 28.71 -22.08
CA ALA A 234 -4.01 27.45 -21.45
C ALA A 234 -3.96 27.53 -19.92
N LEU A 235 -3.46 28.62 -19.34
CA LEU A 235 -3.43 28.87 -17.89
C LEU A 235 -4.84 28.93 -17.34
N GLN A 236 -5.74 29.70 -17.98
CA GLN A 236 -7.15 29.84 -17.58
C GLN A 236 -7.85 28.50 -17.54
N GLN A 237 -7.80 27.72 -18.62
CA GLN A 237 -8.45 26.42 -18.68
C GLN A 237 -7.95 25.45 -17.60
N ASN A 238 -6.62 25.41 -17.37
CA ASN A 238 -6.08 24.54 -16.32
C ASN A 238 -6.46 25.00 -14.91
N LEU A 239 -6.60 26.30 -14.68
CA LEU A 239 -7.05 26.85 -13.40
C LEU A 239 -8.53 26.53 -13.15
N GLU A 240 -9.40 26.70 -14.13
CA GLU A 240 -10.82 26.33 -14.05
C GLU A 240 -11.00 24.85 -13.75
N LEU A 241 -10.29 23.98 -14.48
CA LEU A 241 -10.31 22.54 -14.23
C LEU A 241 -9.77 22.20 -12.84
N PHE A 242 -8.72 22.89 -12.38
CA PHE A 242 -8.20 22.71 -11.02
C PHE A 242 -9.25 23.04 -9.96
N ASP A 243 -10.00 24.13 -10.11
CA ASP A 243 -11.07 24.51 -9.19
C ASP A 243 -12.20 23.46 -9.19
N VAL A 244 -12.57 22.91 -10.35
CA VAL A 244 -13.50 21.78 -10.46
C VAL A 244 -13.01 20.56 -9.68
N TYR A 245 -11.74 20.18 -9.83
CA TYR A 245 -11.19 19.05 -9.06
C TYR A 245 -11.16 19.30 -7.56
N GLN A 246 -10.93 20.55 -7.11
CA GLN A 246 -11.03 20.90 -5.68
C GLN A 246 -12.46 20.72 -5.16
N GLY A 247 -13.47 21.10 -5.94
CA GLY A 247 -14.88 20.84 -5.63
C GLY A 247 -15.19 19.34 -5.53
N GLN A 248 -14.71 18.55 -6.49
CA GLN A 248 -14.90 17.09 -6.48
C GLN A 248 -14.18 16.40 -5.31
N LEU A 249 -13.01 16.89 -4.92
CA LEU A 249 -12.29 16.41 -3.73
C LEU A 249 -13.09 16.68 -2.45
N THR A 250 -13.70 17.86 -2.35
CA THR A 250 -14.56 18.21 -1.21
C THR A 250 -15.79 17.30 -1.15
N ALA A 251 -16.46 17.08 -2.29
CA ALA A 251 -17.60 16.16 -2.36
C ALA A 251 -17.21 14.71 -2.00
N CYS A 252 -16.03 14.28 -2.45
CA CYS A 252 -15.50 12.96 -2.09
C CYS A 252 -15.19 12.86 -0.59
N ASP A 253 -14.68 13.92 0.04
CA ASP A 253 -14.43 13.97 1.48
C ASP A 253 -15.73 13.84 2.29
N VAL A 254 -16.82 14.50 1.86
CA VAL A 254 -18.14 14.35 2.48
C VAL A 254 -18.64 12.90 2.40
N ALA A 255 -18.48 12.26 1.23
CA ALA A 255 -18.88 10.85 1.05
C ALA A 255 -18.04 9.90 1.92
N VAL A 256 -16.74 10.14 2.06
CA VAL A 256 -15.84 9.36 2.95
C VAL A 256 -16.26 9.54 4.41
N GLU A 257 -16.53 10.76 4.85
CA GLU A 257 -16.96 11.06 6.23
C GLU A 257 -18.28 10.37 6.58
N ALA A 258 -19.28 10.50 5.71
CA ALA A 258 -20.59 9.86 5.88
C ALA A 258 -20.46 8.32 5.94
N HIS A 259 -19.65 7.73 5.05
CA HIS A 259 -19.42 6.29 5.05
C HIS A 259 -18.70 5.80 6.31
N LEU A 260 -17.70 6.55 6.81
CA LEU A 260 -17.02 6.25 8.07
C LEU A 260 -17.98 6.32 9.26
N ALA A 261 -18.87 7.32 9.30
CA ALA A 261 -19.90 7.43 10.33
C ALA A 261 -20.86 6.22 10.31
N THR A 262 -21.29 5.79 9.12
CA THR A 262 -22.14 4.59 8.95
C THR A 262 -21.41 3.34 9.47
N LEU A 263 -20.14 3.15 9.13
CA LEU A 263 -19.34 2.01 9.62
C LEU A 263 -19.17 2.05 11.15
N ALA A 264 -18.87 3.23 11.70
CA ALA A 264 -18.69 3.40 13.13
C ALA A 264 -19.98 3.13 13.92
N ALA A 265 -21.14 3.50 13.37
CA ALA A 265 -22.44 3.26 14.00
C ALA A 265 -22.82 1.76 14.13
N THR A 266 -22.22 0.88 13.33
CA THR A 266 -22.46 -0.57 13.39
C THR A 266 -21.63 -1.29 14.48
N ILE A 267 -20.70 -0.59 15.13
CA ILE A 267 -19.74 -1.19 16.07
C ILE A 267 -19.98 -0.63 17.47
N THR A 268 -19.97 -1.49 18.47
CA THR A 268 -19.98 -1.05 19.87
C THR A 268 -18.75 -0.19 20.15
N PRO A 269 -18.93 1.03 20.70
CA PRO A 269 -17.80 1.89 21.01
C PRO A 269 -16.76 1.19 21.89
N PRO A 270 -15.46 1.38 21.62
CA PRO A 270 -14.42 0.77 22.45
C PRO A 270 -14.47 1.33 23.87
N PRO A 271 -14.12 0.52 24.89
CA PRO A 271 -14.15 0.95 26.30
C PRO A 271 -13.11 2.05 26.59
N ALA A 272 -12.03 2.09 25.84
CA ALA A 272 -10.97 3.09 25.99
C ALA A 272 -11.34 4.40 25.27
N SER A 273 -11.14 5.54 25.92
CA SER A 273 -11.27 6.84 25.29
C SER A 273 -10.18 7.11 24.26
N LEU A 274 -10.50 7.92 23.25
CA LEU A 274 -9.51 8.32 22.24
C LEU A 274 -8.31 9.04 22.92
N PRO A 275 -7.07 8.56 22.74
CA PRO A 275 -5.89 9.21 23.33
C PRO A 275 -5.73 10.66 22.89
N VAL A 276 -5.12 11.49 23.73
CA VAL A 276 -4.77 12.85 23.35
C VAL A 276 -3.84 12.85 22.12
N ALA A 277 -4.10 13.72 21.16
CA ALA A 277 -3.24 13.83 19.98
C ALA A 277 -1.83 14.25 20.38
N ARG A 278 -0.81 13.47 20.02
CA ARG A 278 0.61 13.77 20.33
C ARG A 278 1.08 15.12 19.80
N ARG A 279 0.52 15.55 18.67
CA ARG A 279 0.77 16.86 18.08
C ARG A 279 -0.52 17.38 17.47
N ARG A 280 -0.79 18.66 17.64
CA ARG A 280 -1.87 19.35 16.93
C ARG A 280 -1.48 19.44 15.44
N GLN A 281 -1.91 18.48 14.65
CA GLN A 281 -1.63 18.43 13.22
C GLN A 281 -2.70 19.24 12.49
N LYS A 282 -2.30 20.37 11.89
CA LYS A 282 -3.14 20.99 10.87
C LYS A 282 -3.14 20.07 9.64
N PRO A 283 -4.32 19.83 9.00
CA PRO A 283 -4.36 19.09 7.76
C PRO A 283 -3.42 19.70 6.72
N ARG A 284 -2.65 18.86 6.05
CA ARG A 284 -1.79 19.30 4.94
C ARG A 284 -2.62 19.46 3.67
N ASN A 285 -2.05 20.09 2.64
CA ASN A 285 -2.65 20.09 1.31
C ASN A 285 -2.98 18.64 0.91
N ASN A 286 -4.17 18.45 0.34
CA ASN A 286 -4.70 17.14 -0.07
C ASN A 286 -5.05 16.16 1.07
N GLU A 287 -4.98 16.54 2.35
CA GLU A 287 -5.54 15.75 3.45
C GLU A 287 -7.00 16.15 3.71
N PRO A 288 -7.86 15.21 4.12
CA PRO A 288 -9.23 15.51 4.53
C PRO A 288 -9.26 16.53 5.66
N ARG A 289 -10.27 17.39 5.66
CA ARG A 289 -10.42 18.43 6.70
C ARG A 289 -11.38 18.06 7.83
N PHE A 290 -12.09 16.92 7.67
CA PHE A 290 -12.94 16.38 8.72
C PHE A 290 -12.15 15.56 9.74
N ASP A 291 -12.77 15.24 10.87
CA ASP A 291 -12.15 14.41 11.90
C ASP A 291 -12.08 12.94 11.44
N VAL A 292 -10.87 12.48 11.18
CA VAL A 292 -10.57 11.12 10.78
C VAL A 292 -10.29 10.22 12.00
N ARG A 293 -9.79 10.78 13.12
CA ARG A 293 -9.31 10.00 14.26
C ARG A 293 -10.43 9.31 15.02
N THR A 294 -11.49 10.05 15.32
CA THR A 294 -12.61 9.52 16.13
C THR A 294 -13.26 8.31 15.49
N PRO A 295 -13.72 8.35 14.21
CA PRO A 295 -14.32 7.17 13.59
C PRO A 295 -13.33 6.01 13.43
N LEU A 296 -12.06 6.26 13.16
CA LEU A 296 -11.07 5.17 13.09
C LEU A 296 -10.83 4.51 14.44
N HIS A 297 -10.80 5.28 15.52
CA HIS A 297 -10.70 4.75 16.87
C HIS A 297 -11.95 3.92 17.23
N GLN A 298 -13.14 4.38 16.87
CA GLN A 298 -14.38 3.61 17.03
C GLN A 298 -14.33 2.27 16.30
N LEU A 299 -13.83 2.27 15.06
CA LEU A 299 -13.73 1.07 14.22
C LEU A 299 -12.67 0.06 14.69
N THR A 300 -11.61 0.51 15.34
CA THR A 300 -10.44 -0.35 15.63
C THR A 300 -10.11 -0.50 17.12
N GLY A 301 -10.68 0.33 17.99
CA GLY A 301 -10.32 0.39 19.40
C GLY A 301 -8.94 1.02 19.68
N VAL A 302 -8.21 1.46 18.65
CA VAL A 302 -6.85 1.99 18.78
C VAL A 302 -6.65 3.24 17.93
N ASP A 303 -5.71 4.09 18.32
CA ASP A 303 -5.30 5.26 17.55
C ASP A 303 -3.95 5.06 16.88
N LEU A 304 -3.96 4.66 15.61
CA LEU A 304 -2.75 4.46 14.82
C LEU A 304 -1.92 5.75 14.63
N SER A 305 -2.53 6.93 14.82
CA SER A 305 -1.82 8.21 14.71
C SER A 305 -0.85 8.46 15.86
N GLN A 306 -0.88 7.63 16.92
CA GLN A 306 0.12 7.62 17.97
C GLN A 306 1.47 7.07 17.50
N ILE A 307 1.50 6.28 16.41
CA ILE A 307 2.74 5.72 15.86
C ILE A 307 3.46 6.81 15.05
N ASP A 308 4.73 7.06 15.38
CA ASP A 308 5.53 8.05 14.65
C ASP A 308 5.59 7.75 13.15
N GLY A 309 5.38 8.78 12.33
CA GLY A 309 5.33 8.69 10.87
C GLY A 309 3.94 8.35 10.31
N ILE A 310 2.96 7.99 11.14
CA ILE A 310 1.60 7.69 10.72
C ILE A 310 0.68 8.81 11.20
N GLY A 311 0.28 9.72 10.29
CA GLY A 311 -0.76 10.71 10.58
C GLY A 311 -2.17 10.13 10.38
N PRO A 312 -3.22 10.85 10.81
CA PRO A 312 -4.61 10.38 10.71
C PRO A 312 -5.01 9.96 9.29
N TYR A 313 -4.65 10.73 8.27
CA TYR A 313 -4.95 10.38 6.88
C TYR A 313 -4.21 9.13 6.41
N ASN A 314 -2.94 8.94 6.81
CA ASN A 314 -2.22 7.70 6.49
C ASN A 314 -2.82 6.49 7.22
N ALA A 315 -3.32 6.66 8.45
CA ALA A 315 -4.06 5.62 9.18
C ALA A 315 -5.33 5.23 8.42
N LEU A 316 -6.13 6.21 7.96
CA LEU A 316 -7.32 5.98 7.14
C LEU A 316 -6.99 5.20 5.86
N ARG A 317 -5.98 5.64 5.11
CA ARG A 317 -5.54 4.98 3.90
C ARG A 317 -5.03 3.55 4.15
N LEU A 318 -4.31 3.33 5.25
CA LEU A 318 -3.85 1.99 5.63
C LEU A 318 -5.03 1.09 5.94
N LEU A 319 -5.97 1.51 6.78
CA LEU A 319 -7.14 0.72 7.16
C LEU A 319 -8.01 0.37 5.95
N SER A 320 -8.17 1.29 5.00
CA SER A 320 -8.90 0.99 3.76
C SER A 320 -8.24 -0.10 2.91
N GLU A 321 -6.91 -0.26 2.99
CA GLU A 321 -6.18 -1.28 2.22
C GLU A 321 -5.99 -2.59 2.99
N ILE A 322 -5.85 -2.55 4.32
CA ILE A 322 -5.57 -3.76 5.13
C ILE A 322 -6.81 -4.27 5.88
N GLY A 323 -7.88 -3.47 5.99
CA GLY A 323 -9.03 -3.79 6.84
C GLY A 323 -8.75 -3.60 8.33
N THR A 324 -9.72 -3.97 9.16
CA THR A 324 -9.64 -3.93 10.62
C THR A 324 -9.32 -5.30 11.23
N ASP A 325 -9.61 -6.39 10.50
CA ASP A 325 -9.38 -7.77 10.96
C ASP A 325 -7.95 -8.23 10.62
N MET A 326 -7.12 -8.36 11.66
CA MET A 326 -5.75 -8.85 11.56
C MET A 326 -5.62 -10.38 11.68
N THR A 327 -6.70 -11.11 11.94
CA THR A 327 -6.67 -12.59 12.08
C THR A 327 -6.29 -13.28 10.78
N ARG A 328 -6.54 -12.64 9.64
CA ARG A 328 -6.12 -13.09 8.29
C ARG A 328 -4.62 -13.37 8.18
N TRP A 329 -3.81 -12.71 9.01
CA TRP A 329 -2.37 -12.95 9.08
C TRP A 329 -2.02 -13.55 10.43
N PRO A 330 -1.59 -14.83 10.49
CA PRO A 330 -1.27 -15.51 11.75
C PRO A 330 -0.21 -14.76 12.58
N SER A 331 0.71 -14.05 11.94
CA SER A 331 1.76 -13.27 12.60
C SER A 331 2.18 -12.03 11.81
N ASP A 332 2.92 -11.12 12.48
CA ASP A 332 3.55 -9.95 11.88
C ASP A 332 4.50 -10.33 10.72
N LYS A 333 5.08 -11.53 10.73
CA LYS A 333 5.92 -12.05 9.63
C LYS A 333 5.07 -12.32 8.39
N HIS A 334 3.90 -12.95 8.54
CA HIS A 334 2.96 -13.19 7.43
C HIS A 334 2.43 -11.87 6.87
N PHE A 335 2.05 -10.92 7.74
CA PHE A 335 1.60 -9.60 7.32
C PHE A 335 2.67 -8.83 6.53
N THR A 336 3.90 -8.77 7.05
CA THR A 336 5.00 -8.07 6.34
C THR A 336 5.45 -8.79 5.07
N SER A 337 5.26 -10.09 4.97
CA SER A 337 5.48 -10.87 3.74
C SER A 337 4.41 -10.55 2.68
N TRP A 338 3.13 -10.50 3.08
CA TRP A 338 2.04 -10.09 2.21
C TRP A 338 2.22 -8.67 1.68
N LEU A 339 2.70 -7.74 2.52
CA LEU A 339 3.09 -6.38 2.12
C LEU A 339 4.32 -6.33 1.21
N THR A 340 5.02 -7.46 0.98
CA THR A 340 6.30 -7.51 0.26
C THR A 340 7.40 -6.62 0.89
N LEU A 341 7.31 -6.40 2.19
CA LEU A 341 8.33 -5.70 2.98
C LEU A 341 9.33 -6.64 3.66
N ALA A 342 9.04 -7.94 3.68
CA ALA A 342 9.94 -8.97 4.17
C ALA A 342 10.96 -9.37 3.08
N PRO A 343 12.22 -9.63 3.44
CA PRO A 343 13.20 -10.13 2.49
C PRO A 343 12.84 -11.56 2.05
N GLN A 344 12.94 -11.83 0.75
CA GLN A 344 12.90 -13.19 0.20
C GLN A 344 14.31 -13.76 0.12
N ASN A 345 14.71 -14.46 1.17
CA ASN A 345 16.03 -15.06 1.22
C ASN A 345 16.11 -16.24 0.25
N LYS A 346 16.98 -16.13 -0.74
CA LYS A 346 17.39 -17.26 -1.59
C LYS A 346 18.65 -17.85 -1.00
N ILE A 347 18.55 -19.09 -0.55
CA ILE A 347 19.68 -19.81 0.08
C ILE A 347 20.00 -21.03 -0.79
N SER A 348 21.28 -21.27 -1.06
CA SER A 348 21.78 -22.46 -1.72
C SER A 348 23.07 -22.90 -1.03
N GLY A 349 23.20 -24.18 -0.70
CA GLY A 349 24.37 -24.74 0.00
C GLY A 349 24.69 -24.00 1.32
N GLY A 350 23.66 -23.56 2.08
CA GLY A 350 23.82 -22.77 3.31
C GLY A 350 24.22 -21.32 3.11
N ARG A 351 24.49 -20.88 1.88
CA ARG A 351 24.88 -19.48 1.58
C ARG A 351 23.67 -18.64 1.14
N LEU A 352 23.54 -17.43 1.70
CA LEU A 352 22.54 -16.45 1.32
C LEU A 352 22.90 -15.82 -0.05
N LEU A 353 22.21 -16.21 -1.12
CA LEU A 353 22.42 -15.68 -2.46
C LEU A 353 21.76 -14.32 -2.67
N SER A 354 20.59 -14.09 -2.07
CA SER A 354 19.86 -12.84 -2.19
C SER A 354 18.92 -12.66 -1.00
N SER A 355 18.76 -11.42 -0.55
CA SER A 355 17.77 -11.00 0.45
C SER A 355 16.87 -9.88 -0.09
N ARG A 356 16.68 -9.81 -1.41
CA ARG A 356 15.82 -8.80 -2.03
C ARG A 356 14.35 -9.02 -1.65
N THR A 357 13.61 -7.94 -1.48
CA THR A 357 12.14 -7.99 -1.37
C THR A 357 11.54 -8.15 -2.76
N GLN A 358 10.34 -8.74 -2.85
CA GLN A 358 9.62 -8.82 -4.12
C GLN A 358 9.21 -7.42 -4.61
N PRO A 359 9.28 -7.16 -5.94
CA PRO A 359 8.62 -6.01 -6.53
C PRO A 359 7.11 -6.11 -6.32
N SER A 360 6.48 -5.02 -5.91
CA SER A 360 5.06 -5.01 -5.59
C SER A 360 4.42 -3.66 -5.87
N LYS A 361 3.17 -3.69 -6.32
CA LYS A 361 2.26 -2.56 -6.43
C LYS A 361 1.33 -2.43 -5.21
N ASN A 362 1.64 -3.10 -4.08
CA ASN A 362 0.83 -3.04 -2.87
C ASN A 362 0.78 -1.61 -2.32
N ARG A 363 -0.43 -1.03 -2.27
CA ARG A 363 -0.66 0.36 -1.87
C ARG A 363 -0.37 0.60 -0.39
N ALA A 364 -0.70 -0.34 0.50
CA ALA A 364 -0.35 -0.23 1.92
C ALA A 364 1.16 -0.21 2.12
N ALA A 365 1.92 -1.05 1.39
CA ALA A 365 3.37 -1.01 1.42
C ALA A 365 3.96 0.32 0.93
N ALA A 366 3.32 0.98 -0.05
CA ALA A 366 3.72 2.31 -0.51
C ALA A 366 3.52 3.36 0.60
N ILE A 367 2.39 3.32 1.33
CA ILE A 367 2.12 4.21 2.46
C ILE A 367 3.18 4.02 3.55
N PHE A 368 3.50 2.78 3.92
CA PHE A 368 4.57 2.50 4.90
C PHE A 368 5.94 3.01 4.44
N ARG A 369 6.28 2.89 3.16
CA ARG A 369 7.54 3.42 2.62
C ARG A 369 7.60 4.94 2.67
N MET A 370 6.50 5.64 2.35
CA MET A 370 6.41 7.10 2.46
C MET A 370 6.55 7.55 3.92
N ALA A 371 5.86 6.89 4.85
CA ALA A 371 6.00 7.16 6.28
C ALA A 371 7.45 6.97 6.76
N ALA A 372 8.11 5.89 6.34
CA ALA A 372 9.49 5.60 6.66
C ALA A 372 10.49 6.66 6.15
N MET A 373 10.27 7.21 4.96
CA MET A 373 11.11 8.29 4.43
C MET A 373 11.09 9.54 5.33
N ASN A 374 9.90 9.91 5.81
CA ASN A 374 9.72 11.08 6.67
C ASN A 374 10.38 10.91 8.04
N LEU A 375 10.46 9.68 8.56
CA LEU A 375 11.07 9.37 9.84
C LEU A 375 12.58 9.65 9.88
N GLY A 376 13.27 9.60 8.74
CA GLY A 376 14.70 9.86 8.66
C GLY A 376 15.14 11.23 9.23
N ARG A 377 14.23 12.20 9.28
CA ARG A 377 14.44 13.57 9.79
C ARG A 377 13.98 13.75 11.24
N THR A 378 13.47 12.71 11.89
CA THR A 378 12.92 12.82 13.26
C THR A 378 13.91 12.35 14.31
N GLN A 379 13.75 12.85 15.54
CA GLN A 379 14.54 12.42 16.72
C GLN A 379 13.84 11.26 17.46
N THR A 380 13.20 10.37 16.72
CA THR A 380 12.56 9.17 17.25
C THR A 380 13.49 7.96 17.14
N ALA A 381 13.20 6.90 17.88
CA ALA A 381 13.90 5.63 17.77
C ALA A 381 13.86 5.03 16.36
N LEU A 382 12.71 5.19 15.67
CA LEU A 382 12.58 4.77 14.27
C LEU A 382 13.41 5.63 13.31
N GLY A 383 13.54 6.94 13.60
CA GLY A 383 14.42 7.84 12.87
C GLY A 383 15.89 7.48 13.01
N ALA A 384 16.35 7.20 14.25
CA ALA A 384 17.69 6.73 14.52
C ALA A 384 17.98 5.38 13.80
N PHE A 385 17.02 4.44 13.88
CA PHE A 385 17.12 3.19 13.13
C PHE A 385 17.27 3.43 11.62
N TYR A 386 16.45 4.31 11.04
CA TYR A 386 16.53 4.66 9.61
C TYR A 386 17.91 5.21 9.24
N ARG A 387 18.41 6.22 9.98
CA ARG A 387 19.72 6.85 9.72
C ARG A 387 20.86 5.83 9.78
N ARG A 388 20.88 4.99 10.81
CA ARG A 388 21.88 3.93 10.96
C ARG A 388 21.87 2.93 9.80
N VAL A 389 20.68 2.48 9.38
CA VAL A 389 20.55 1.54 8.26
C VAL A 389 20.94 2.22 6.94
N ALA A 390 20.53 3.49 6.74
CA ALA A 390 20.86 4.27 5.56
C ALA A 390 22.38 4.49 5.40
N PHE A 391 23.07 4.77 6.50
CA PHE A 391 24.53 4.89 6.52
C PHE A 391 25.21 3.58 6.10
N ARG A 392 24.73 2.44 6.61
CA ARG A 392 25.38 1.14 6.38
C ARG A 392 25.11 0.53 5.00
N ILE A 393 23.88 0.62 4.48
CA ILE A 393 23.43 -0.13 3.29
C ILE A 393 22.61 0.69 2.31
N GLY A 394 22.54 2.01 2.48
CA GLY A 394 21.93 2.97 1.59
C GLY A 394 20.45 3.25 1.90
N LYS A 395 19.96 4.43 1.43
CA LYS A 395 18.63 4.98 1.73
C LYS A 395 17.48 4.07 1.29
N ALA A 396 17.54 3.47 0.09
CA ALA A 396 16.46 2.63 -0.44
C ALA A 396 16.18 1.39 0.43
N LYS A 397 17.25 0.74 0.93
CA LYS A 397 17.14 -0.39 1.84
C LYS A 397 16.67 0.04 3.23
N ALA A 398 17.12 1.22 3.70
CA ALA A 398 16.68 1.79 4.97
C ALA A 398 15.18 2.09 4.96
N ILE A 399 14.64 2.67 3.87
CA ILE A 399 13.20 2.90 3.69
C ILE A 399 12.43 1.59 3.87
N THR A 400 12.83 0.53 3.16
CA THR A 400 12.13 -0.76 3.22
C THR A 400 12.22 -1.41 4.60
N ALA A 401 13.38 -1.34 5.25
CA ALA A 401 13.57 -1.90 6.60
C ALA A 401 12.74 -1.14 7.65
N THR A 402 12.68 0.19 7.56
CA THR A 402 11.89 1.03 8.47
C THR A 402 10.39 0.85 8.20
N ALA A 403 9.98 0.78 6.92
CA ALA A 403 8.60 0.48 6.53
C ALA A 403 8.12 -0.86 7.10
N ARG A 404 8.99 -1.89 7.09
CA ARG A 404 8.68 -3.17 7.74
C ARG A 404 8.49 -3.05 9.25
N LYS A 405 9.31 -2.25 9.94
CA LYS A 405 9.14 -2.00 11.39
C LYS A 405 7.83 -1.29 11.67
N LEU A 406 7.48 -0.27 10.88
CA LEU A 406 6.17 0.41 10.99
C LEU A 406 5.02 -0.56 10.77
N ALA A 407 5.11 -1.43 9.76
CA ALA A 407 4.08 -2.43 9.50
C ALA A 407 3.90 -3.41 10.68
N ILE A 408 4.99 -3.83 11.32
CA ILE A 408 4.95 -4.68 12.53
C ILE A 408 4.24 -3.94 13.68
N LEU A 409 4.56 -2.65 13.89
CA LEU A 409 3.92 -1.85 14.92
C LEU A 409 2.41 -1.73 14.67
N VAL A 410 2.01 -1.36 13.44
CA VAL A 410 0.58 -1.27 13.07
C VAL A 410 -0.12 -2.59 13.26
N TYR A 411 0.47 -3.70 12.83
CA TYR A 411 -0.09 -5.03 13.01
C TYR A 411 -0.34 -5.35 14.50
N ARG A 412 0.66 -5.12 15.36
CA ARG A 412 0.54 -5.39 16.80
C ARG A 412 -0.42 -4.43 17.50
N THR A 413 -0.43 -3.16 17.08
CA THR A 413 -1.40 -2.20 17.62
C THR A 413 -2.82 -2.60 17.27
N LEU A 414 -3.10 -3.04 16.04
CA LEU A 414 -4.44 -3.48 15.63
C LEU A 414 -4.84 -4.84 16.23
N LYS A 415 -3.91 -5.79 16.33
CA LYS A 415 -4.19 -7.15 16.78
C LYS A 415 -4.16 -7.31 18.29
N ASP A 416 -3.12 -6.74 18.92
CA ASP A 416 -2.79 -6.99 20.31
C ASP A 416 -3.04 -5.75 21.18
N HIS A 417 -3.63 -4.68 20.62
CA HIS A 417 -3.84 -3.36 21.24
C HIS A 417 -2.57 -2.79 21.88
N LEU A 418 -1.41 -3.01 21.23
CA LEU A 418 -0.12 -2.51 21.69
C LEU A 418 -0.13 -0.98 21.77
N VAL A 419 0.11 -0.45 22.96
CA VAL A 419 0.34 0.98 23.17
C VAL A 419 1.75 1.34 22.69
N TYR A 420 1.83 2.19 21.67
CA TYR A 420 3.12 2.64 21.15
C TYR A 420 3.70 3.75 22.01
N VAL A 421 4.91 3.53 22.52
CA VAL A 421 5.74 4.53 23.21
C VAL A 421 7.08 4.62 22.50
N ASP A 422 7.45 5.84 22.06
CA ASP A 422 8.78 6.05 21.47
C ASP A 422 9.81 6.31 22.56
N PRO A 423 10.87 5.48 22.66
CA PRO A 423 11.95 5.71 23.62
C PRO A 423 12.89 6.86 23.22
N GLY A 424 12.73 7.43 22.02
CA GLY A 424 13.62 8.48 21.50
C GLY A 424 14.86 7.95 20.80
N ALA A 425 15.53 8.85 20.07
CA ALA A 425 16.76 8.53 19.32
C ALA A 425 17.90 8.15 20.24
N ASP A 426 18.12 8.91 21.32
CA ASP A 426 19.25 8.72 22.25
C ASP A 426 19.19 7.36 22.94
N ALA A 427 18.01 6.96 23.43
CA ALA A 427 17.82 5.64 24.04
C ALA A 427 18.04 4.49 23.04
N TYR A 428 17.63 4.70 21.77
CA TYR A 428 17.90 3.74 20.70
C TYR A 428 19.41 3.64 20.41
N ASP A 429 20.12 4.76 20.31
CA ASP A 429 21.54 4.81 20.00
C ASP A 429 22.38 4.25 21.16
N ALA A 430 22.02 4.52 22.41
CA ALA A 430 22.64 3.92 23.60
C ALA A 430 22.49 2.39 23.58
N LYS A 431 21.29 1.87 23.33
CA LYS A 431 21.04 0.42 23.23
C LYS A 431 21.82 -0.23 22.07
N ASP A 432 21.97 0.48 20.95
CA ASP A 432 22.76 -0.01 19.82
C ASP A 432 24.25 -0.02 20.15
N ARG A 433 24.78 1.04 20.79
CA ARG A 433 26.14 1.13 21.26
C ARG A 433 26.46 -0.05 22.17
N THR A 434 25.66 -0.31 23.20
CA THR A 434 25.81 -1.45 24.10
C THR A 434 25.90 -2.78 23.33
N ARG A 435 25.04 -2.97 22.35
CA ARG A 435 25.03 -4.18 21.50
C ARG A 435 26.31 -4.29 20.65
N VAL A 436 26.79 -3.18 20.10
CA VAL A 436 28.01 -3.14 19.29
C VAL A 436 29.22 -3.46 20.17
N VAL A 437 29.35 -2.81 21.34
CA VAL A 437 30.42 -3.05 22.31
C VAL A 437 30.45 -4.52 22.74
N ARG A 438 29.27 -5.10 23.08
CA ARG A 438 29.17 -6.53 23.43
C ARG A 438 29.67 -7.46 22.31
N ARG A 439 29.36 -7.16 21.05
CA ARG A 439 29.82 -7.95 19.89
C ARG A 439 31.33 -7.80 19.67
N LEU A 440 31.83 -6.57 19.80
CA LEU A 440 33.30 -6.30 19.70
C LEU A 440 34.04 -7.06 20.78
N ARG A 441 33.56 -7.04 22.02
CA ARG A 441 34.14 -7.79 23.13
C ARG A 441 34.19 -9.29 22.84
N GLN A 442 33.03 -9.90 22.47
CA GLN A 442 32.96 -11.34 22.13
C GLN A 442 33.95 -11.72 21.02
N ARG A 443 34.15 -10.82 20.04
CA ARG A 443 35.08 -11.06 18.95
C ARG A 443 36.53 -10.90 19.41
N ALA A 444 36.82 -9.92 20.27
CA ALA A 444 38.18 -9.73 20.89
C ALA A 444 38.54 -10.93 21.73
N GLU A 445 37.67 -11.37 22.64
CA GLU A 445 37.85 -12.56 23.49
C GLU A 445 38.13 -13.82 22.66
N HIS A 446 37.37 -14.05 21.57
CA HIS A 446 37.59 -15.18 20.66
C HIS A 446 38.95 -15.16 19.96
N LEU A 447 39.57 -13.98 19.84
CA LEU A 447 40.88 -13.79 19.23
C LEU A 447 41.99 -13.69 20.29
N GLY A 448 41.68 -13.84 21.58
CA GLY A 448 42.65 -13.73 22.69
C GLY A 448 42.99 -12.30 23.13
N PHE A 449 42.13 -11.29 22.77
CA PHE A 449 42.31 -9.88 23.12
C PHE A 449 41.28 -9.40 24.12
N GLY A 450 41.62 -8.42 24.95
CA GLY A 450 40.68 -7.66 25.78
C GLY A 450 40.21 -6.39 25.08
N LEU A 451 39.01 -5.90 25.42
CA LEU A 451 38.48 -4.62 24.95
C LEU A 451 38.60 -3.59 26.09
N VAL A 452 39.33 -2.48 25.85
CA VAL A 452 39.51 -1.39 26.82
C VAL A 452 38.79 -0.13 26.31
N ASN A 453 38.08 0.58 27.20
CA ASN A 453 37.56 1.88 26.91
C ASN A 453 38.67 2.93 27.00
N LEU A 454 39.06 3.51 25.87
CA LEU A 454 40.19 4.44 25.80
C LEU A 454 39.96 5.76 26.57
N SER A 455 38.71 6.13 26.84
CA SER A 455 38.39 7.36 27.59
C SER A 455 38.38 7.16 29.10
N THR A 456 38.12 5.94 29.60
CA THR A 456 38.09 5.63 31.04
C THR A 456 39.24 4.74 31.47
N GLY A 457 39.99 4.10 30.57
CA GLY A 457 41.00 3.10 30.86
C GLY A 457 40.47 1.76 31.36
N GLU A 458 39.16 1.59 31.51
CA GLU A 458 38.55 0.40 32.08
C GLU A 458 38.44 -0.74 31.05
N VAL A 459 38.72 -1.95 31.51
CA VAL A 459 38.45 -3.16 30.72
C VAL A 459 36.94 -3.37 30.66
N VAL A 460 36.40 -3.56 29.45
CA VAL A 460 34.94 -3.80 29.23
C VAL A 460 34.62 -5.24 29.63
N GLU A 461 34.39 -5.47 30.94
CA GLU A 461 33.96 -6.76 31.47
C GLU A 461 32.50 -7.08 31.11
N GLY A 462 32.15 -8.38 31.06
CA GLY A 462 30.77 -8.82 30.89
C GLY A 462 30.00 -8.63 32.17
N ALA A 463 28.78 -8.08 32.07
CA ALA A 463 27.84 -8.28 33.15
C ALA A 463 27.65 -9.79 33.34
N VAL A 464 28.03 -10.28 34.48
CA VAL A 464 27.72 -11.64 34.94
C VAL A 464 26.19 -11.69 35.02
N SER A 465 25.54 -12.54 34.21
CA SER A 465 24.10 -12.77 34.19
C SER A 465 23.69 -13.60 35.40
#